data_262bdbfc1fd3e0aa8c1d72b275d992f9
#
_entry.id   262bdbfc1fd3e0aa8c1d72b275d992f9
#
_cell.length_a   1.000
_cell.length_b   1.000
_cell.length_c   1.000
_cell.angle_alpha   90.00
_cell.angle_beta   90.00
_cell.angle_gamma   90.00
#
_symmetry.space_group_name_H-M   'P 1'
#
loop_
_entity.id
_entity.type
_entity.pdbx_description
1 polymer ?
#
loop_
_entity_poly.entity_id
_entity_poly.type
_entity_poly.pdbx_seq_one_letter_code
_entity_poly.pdbx_strand_id
1 'polypeptide(L)'
;MSGKYDLVIVGGGISGASLLYTTATFTDIDSIALIEKEPELGAINSHHTNNSQTLHFGDIETNYTLEKAEDVKEGAELLAGYLEHHDPDRGMHSKGSKMVLAVGDEETPKLESRYHEEGFGDLFPKLQAIEREEIADIEPKVVEGRDPDTDLLALQTPDGYVVDYGKTTTSFADQAREEANVDIYTDTTVTDITPTLDGHTIATDAGRFDADATVVAAGSHSLQIAKELGYGEDLSLLPVAGSFFTADEQLLNGKVYTLQMKKLPFAAVHGDAEVHDDSITRFGPTAKVVPGLERGRLSSVPDFFDVFGFTPAAFLSYANIMADRILLPFVLENLLYDLPVIGRRQFLPDVQKVVPSVELDDIERAKGYGGVRPQIVDTANKSLDMGEAKIVGDDIIFNITPSPGASTCLKNAMRDTHTLLDDLDGDYEFDEDAFREATIGHFPRADIDDDTIEIDAIDSAAADD
;
A
#
# COMPACT_ATOMS: atom_id res chain seq x y z
N MET A 1 -3.01 -25.45 20.45
CA MET A 1 -4.30 -24.80 20.20
C MET A 1 -5.05 -25.58 19.13
N SER A 2 -6.37 -25.61 19.14
CA SER A 2 -7.19 -26.22 18.08
C SER A 2 -8.56 -25.57 18.11
N GLY A 3 -9.13 -25.29 16.96
CA GLY A 3 -10.45 -24.68 16.82
C GLY A 3 -11.01 -24.98 15.43
N LYS A 4 -12.35 -24.91 15.30
CA LYS A 4 -13.01 -24.87 14.00
C LYS A 4 -13.65 -23.48 13.86
N TYR A 5 -13.46 -22.87 12.72
CA TYR A 5 -13.93 -21.53 12.38
C TYR A 5 -14.60 -21.54 11.01
N ASP A 6 -15.56 -20.67 10.81
CA ASP A 6 -16.13 -20.43 9.48
C ASP A 6 -15.11 -19.72 8.59
N LEU A 7 -14.35 -18.78 9.17
CA LEU A 7 -13.30 -18.05 8.46
C LEU A 7 -11.97 -18.01 9.24
N VAL A 8 -10.89 -18.38 8.58
CA VAL A 8 -9.52 -18.13 9.10
C VAL A 8 -8.77 -17.17 8.19
N ILE A 9 -8.25 -16.09 8.79
CA ILE A 9 -7.42 -15.08 8.14
C ILE A 9 -5.95 -15.30 8.55
N VAL A 10 -5.07 -15.51 7.58
CA VAL A 10 -3.63 -15.72 7.79
C VAL A 10 -2.88 -14.45 7.45
N GLY A 11 -2.31 -13.79 8.48
CA GLY A 11 -1.57 -12.55 8.37
C GLY A 11 -2.27 -11.37 9.06
N GLY A 12 -1.60 -10.80 10.07
CA GLY A 12 -2.08 -9.70 10.89
C GLY A 12 -1.56 -8.32 10.46
N GLY A 13 -1.28 -8.14 9.16
CA GLY A 13 -1.03 -6.83 8.56
C GLY A 13 -2.31 -6.06 8.30
N ILE A 14 -2.18 -4.84 7.73
CA ILE A 14 -3.33 -3.97 7.46
C ILE A 14 -4.41 -4.64 6.62
N SER A 15 -4.04 -5.49 5.64
CA SER A 15 -5.00 -6.21 4.78
C SER A 15 -5.79 -7.26 5.55
N GLY A 16 -5.13 -8.08 6.38
CA GLY A 16 -5.82 -9.09 7.18
C GLY A 16 -6.66 -8.47 8.30
N ALA A 17 -6.17 -7.42 8.94
CA ALA A 17 -6.91 -6.75 10.00
C ALA A 17 -8.13 -5.96 9.48
N SER A 18 -8.02 -5.33 8.30
CA SER A 18 -9.18 -4.67 7.67
C SER A 18 -10.25 -5.67 7.25
N LEU A 19 -9.84 -6.85 6.75
CA LEU A 19 -10.78 -7.92 6.44
C LEU A 19 -11.44 -8.46 7.71
N LEU A 20 -10.66 -8.69 8.78
CA LEU A 20 -11.21 -9.09 10.08
C LEU A 20 -12.26 -8.11 10.59
N TYR A 21 -11.95 -6.81 10.55
CA TYR A 21 -12.91 -5.76 10.92
C TYR A 21 -14.16 -5.81 10.07
N THR A 22 -14.01 -5.90 8.74
CA THR A 22 -15.14 -5.90 7.82
C THR A 22 -16.04 -7.11 8.04
N THR A 23 -15.47 -8.30 8.13
CA THR A 23 -16.22 -9.55 8.30
C THR A 23 -16.84 -9.70 9.70
N ALA A 24 -16.10 -9.33 10.74
CA ALA A 24 -16.62 -9.44 12.10
C ALA A 24 -17.73 -8.43 12.42
N THR A 25 -17.65 -7.22 11.86
CA THR A 25 -18.57 -6.12 12.23
C THR A 25 -19.79 -6.04 11.32
N PHE A 26 -19.66 -6.42 10.05
CA PHE A 26 -20.69 -6.16 9.03
C PHE A 26 -21.21 -7.43 8.35
N THR A 27 -20.84 -8.61 8.85
CA THR A 27 -21.43 -9.88 8.41
C THR A 27 -21.94 -10.67 9.60
N ASP A 28 -22.74 -11.68 9.33
CA ASP A 28 -23.22 -12.63 10.33
C ASP A 28 -22.43 -13.96 10.35
N ILE A 29 -21.16 -13.92 9.91
CA ILE A 29 -20.22 -15.05 10.04
C ILE A 29 -20.03 -15.38 11.53
N ASP A 30 -20.32 -16.63 11.91
CA ASP A 30 -20.43 -17.04 13.32
C ASP A 30 -19.10 -17.11 14.06
N SER A 31 -17.99 -17.44 13.37
CA SER A 31 -16.68 -17.60 14.02
C SER A 31 -15.51 -17.26 13.10
N ILE A 32 -14.64 -16.36 13.55
CA ILE A 32 -13.52 -15.85 12.77
C ILE A 32 -12.22 -15.95 13.57
N ALA A 33 -11.16 -16.47 12.97
CA ALA A 33 -9.82 -16.43 13.55
C ALA A 33 -8.85 -15.65 12.66
N LEU A 34 -7.97 -14.86 13.29
CA LEU A 34 -6.81 -14.26 12.64
C LEU A 34 -5.54 -14.85 13.25
N ILE A 35 -4.61 -15.31 12.40
CA ILE A 35 -3.34 -15.93 12.80
C ILE A 35 -2.19 -15.04 12.30
N GLU A 36 -1.34 -14.56 13.21
CA GLU A 36 -0.17 -13.75 12.91
C GLU A 36 1.10 -14.36 13.54
N LYS A 37 2.18 -14.44 12.76
CA LYS A 37 3.46 -14.99 13.21
C LYS A 37 4.25 -14.08 14.15
N GLU A 38 4.05 -12.77 14.05
CA GLU A 38 4.71 -11.81 14.91
C GLU A 38 3.95 -11.67 16.25
N PRO A 39 4.62 -11.22 17.32
CA PRO A 39 3.97 -11.03 18.60
C PRO A 39 2.95 -9.88 18.60
N GLU A 40 3.02 -8.98 17.62
CA GLU A 40 2.15 -7.82 17.47
C GLU A 40 1.61 -7.74 16.05
N LEU A 41 0.36 -7.26 15.91
CA LEU A 41 -0.23 -6.98 14.61
C LEU A 41 0.45 -5.76 13.96
N GLY A 42 0.48 -5.74 12.64
CA GLY A 42 1.05 -4.64 11.88
C GLY A 42 2.57 -4.47 12.00
N ALA A 43 3.29 -5.45 12.55
CA ALA A 43 4.72 -5.35 12.90
C ALA A 43 5.68 -5.31 11.68
N ILE A 44 5.25 -5.78 10.51
CA ILE A 44 6.13 -5.87 9.34
C ILE A 44 5.90 -4.67 8.40
N ASN A 45 5.26 -4.86 7.25
CA ASN A 45 5.09 -3.80 6.25
C ASN A 45 4.12 -2.69 6.68
N SER A 46 3.18 -2.98 7.56
CA SER A 46 2.24 -2.00 8.12
C SER A 46 2.86 -1.10 9.20
N HIS A 47 3.98 -1.52 9.82
CA HIS A 47 4.67 -0.69 10.80
C HIS A 47 5.10 0.66 10.19
N HIS A 48 4.92 1.76 10.91
CA HIS A 48 5.12 3.13 10.41
C HIS A 48 6.52 3.35 9.81
N THR A 49 7.56 2.69 10.30
CA THR A 49 8.92 2.80 9.74
C THR A 49 9.09 2.11 8.39
N ASN A 50 8.16 1.23 7.99
CA ASN A 50 8.33 0.33 6.84
C ASN A 50 7.55 0.74 5.59
N ASN A 51 6.86 1.89 5.64
CA ASN A 51 6.07 2.42 4.53
C ASN A 51 6.19 3.94 4.41
N SER A 52 5.51 4.53 3.44
CA SER A 52 5.52 5.97 3.19
C SER A 52 4.66 6.77 4.15
N GLN A 53 3.86 6.14 5.01
CA GLN A 53 2.91 6.80 5.89
C GLN A 53 1.92 7.73 5.13
N THR A 54 1.69 7.47 3.86
CA THR A 54 0.81 8.29 3.02
C THR A 54 -0.46 7.53 2.70
N LEU A 55 -1.61 8.15 2.93
CA LEU A 55 -2.84 7.72 2.32
C LEU A 55 -2.85 8.21 0.87
N HIS A 56 -2.70 7.26 -0.04
CA HIS A 56 -2.67 7.51 -1.47
C HIS A 56 -4.09 7.58 -2.02
N PHE A 57 -4.49 8.76 -2.51
CA PHE A 57 -5.79 8.96 -3.15
C PHE A 57 -5.74 8.78 -4.67
N GLY A 58 -4.55 8.72 -5.27
CA GLY A 58 -4.38 8.73 -6.71
C GLY A 58 -4.21 10.14 -7.30
N ASP A 59 -4.24 11.18 -6.49
CA ASP A 59 -4.17 12.58 -6.87
C ASP A 59 -2.74 13.02 -7.28
N ILE A 60 -1.73 12.56 -6.55
CA ILE A 60 -0.32 12.92 -6.78
C ILE A 60 0.51 11.80 -7.44
N GLU A 61 -0.04 10.61 -7.61
CA GLU A 61 0.63 9.46 -8.23
C GLU A 61 0.68 9.62 -9.76
N THR A 62 1.77 10.21 -10.27
CA THR A 62 1.89 10.61 -11.68
C THR A 62 2.02 9.47 -12.68
N ASN A 63 2.16 8.23 -12.21
CA ASN A 63 2.15 7.02 -13.03
C ASN A 63 0.77 6.37 -13.19
N TYR A 64 -0.27 6.83 -12.48
CA TYR A 64 -1.62 6.29 -12.58
C TYR A 64 -2.35 6.82 -13.82
N THR A 65 -3.18 5.97 -14.40
CA THR A 65 -4.25 6.40 -15.32
C THR A 65 -5.39 7.03 -14.51
N LEU A 66 -6.27 7.77 -15.18
CA LEU A 66 -7.44 8.37 -14.51
C LEU A 66 -8.32 7.28 -13.87
N GLU A 67 -8.60 6.20 -14.59
CA GLU A 67 -9.35 5.03 -14.11
C GLU A 67 -8.71 4.41 -12.84
N LYS A 68 -7.38 4.22 -12.85
CA LYS A 68 -6.68 3.71 -11.66
C LYS A 68 -6.74 4.70 -10.50
N ALA A 69 -6.66 6.00 -10.77
CA ALA A 69 -6.77 7.03 -9.75
C ALA A 69 -8.17 7.05 -9.12
N GLU A 70 -9.22 6.89 -9.93
CA GLU A 70 -10.60 6.78 -9.46
C GLU A 70 -10.82 5.56 -8.58
N ASP A 71 -10.31 4.39 -9.00
CA ASP A 71 -10.39 3.15 -8.21
C ASP A 71 -9.67 3.27 -6.85
N VAL A 72 -8.49 3.88 -6.83
CA VAL A 72 -7.71 4.11 -5.61
C VAL A 72 -8.36 5.16 -4.71
N LYS A 73 -8.94 6.23 -5.31
CA LYS A 73 -9.66 7.29 -4.59
C LYS A 73 -10.78 6.72 -3.73
N GLU A 74 -11.64 5.87 -4.29
CA GLU A 74 -12.71 5.22 -3.53
C GLU A 74 -12.17 4.45 -2.32
N GLY A 75 -11.12 3.65 -2.50
CA GLY A 75 -10.51 2.91 -1.40
C GLY A 75 -9.90 3.81 -0.33
N ALA A 76 -9.26 4.90 -0.73
CA ALA A 76 -8.67 5.87 0.19
C ALA A 76 -9.74 6.65 0.96
N GLU A 77 -10.86 6.98 0.34
CA GLU A 77 -12.00 7.65 0.99
C GLU A 77 -12.65 6.78 2.08
N LEU A 78 -12.77 5.46 1.84
CA LEU A 78 -13.22 4.50 2.87
C LEU A 78 -12.31 4.53 4.10
N LEU A 79 -10.99 4.44 3.89
CA LEU A 79 -10.03 4.47 4.99
C LEU A 79 -9.96 5.84 5.67
N ALA A 80 -10.01 6.92 4.91
CA ALA A 80 -10.04 8.27 5.48
C ALA A 80 -11.27 8.47 6.38
N GLY A 81 -12.45 8.03 5.93
CA GLY A 81 -13.67 8.11 6.75
C GLY A 81 -13.56 7.26 8.03
N TYR A 82 -13.01 6.05 7.94
CA TYR A 82 -12.72 5.25 9.13
C TYR A 82 -11.82 6.01 10.13
N LEU A 83 -10.72 6.61 9.65
CA LEU A 83 -9.79 7.37 10.48
C LEU A 83 -10.47 8.60 11.11
N GLU A 84 -11.29 9.35 10.37
CA GLU A 84 -12.02 10.48 10.93
C GLU A 84 -13.00 10.06 12.03
N HIS A 85 -13.58 8.87 11.94
CA HIS A 85 -14.52 8.35 12.92
C HIS A 85 -13.82 7.79 14.16
N HIS A 86 -12.81 6.94 13.97
CA HIS A 86 -12.19 6.18 15.05
C HIS A 86 -10.92 6.83 15.65
N ASP A 87 -10.42 7.93 15.07
CA ASP A 87 -9.22 8.63 15.55
C ASP A 87 -9.44 10.14 15.77
N PRO A 88 -10.44 10.53 16.58
CA PRO A 88 -10.75 11.95 16.82
C PRO A 88 -9.57 12.70 17.45
N ASP A 89 -8.72 12.01 18.22
CA ASP A 89 -7.56 12.58 18.90
C ASP A 89 -6.29 12.62 18.04
N ARG A 90 -6.38 12.21 16.78
CA ARG A 90 -5.27 12.20 15.81
C ARG A 90 -4.05 11.36 16.26
N GLY A 91 -4.29 10.24 16.90
CA GLY A 91 -3.26 9.31 17.35
C GLY A 91 -2.75 8.36 16.25
N MET A 92 -3.59 8.07 15.24
CA MET A 92 -3.28 7.19 14.11
C MET A 92 -2.97 7.96 12.83
N HIS A 93 -3.48 9.20 12.69
CA HIS A 93 -3.26 10.01 11.49
C HIS A 93 -3.12 11.49 11.80
N SER A 94 -2.55 12.21 10.85
CA SER A 94 -2.55 13.67 10.82
C SER A 94 -2.88 14.16 9.41
N LYS A 95 -3.25 15.43 9.29
CA LYS A 95 -3.49 16.09 8.00
C LYS A 95 -2.47 17.18 7.76
N GLY A 96 -2.09 17.34 6.50
CA GLY A 96 -1.17 18.38 6.08
C GLY A 96 -1.12 18.51 4.57
N SER A 97 -0.39 19.50 4.09
CA SER A 97 -0.15 19.66 2.67
C SER A 97 0.54 18.43 2.07
N LYS A 98 0.07 18.01 0.91
CA LYS A 98 0.67 16.95 0.10
C LYS A 98 0.79 17.46 -1.33
N MET A 99 1.97 17.36 -1.92
CA MET A 99 2.18 17.81 -3.30
C MET A 99 3.09 16.88 -4.08
N VAL A 100 2.91 16.86 -5.41
CA VAL A 100 3.90 16.35 -6.35
C VAL A 100 4.55 17.52 -7.07
N LEU A 101 5.87 17.57 -7.04
CA LEU A 101 6.69 18.68 -7.54
C LEU A 101 7.32 18.33 -8.88
N ALA A 102 7.06 19.15 -9.88
CA ALA A 102 7.76 19.18 -11.17
C ALA A 102 8.85 20.25 -11.17
N VAL A 103 10.05 19.88 -11.61
CA VAL A 103 11.22 20.75 -11.63
C VAL A 103 11.81 20.83 -13.05
N GLY A 104 11.84 22.02 -13.61
CA GLY A 104 12.39 22.31 -14.93
C GLY A 104 11.42 22.08 -16.09
N ASP A 105 11.86 22.51 -17.26
CA ASP A 105 11.10 22.56 -18.51
C ASP A 105 10.70 21.20 -19.10
N GLU A 106 11.30 20.11 -18.63
CA GLU A 106 10.91 18.75 -19.03
C GLU A 106 9.75 18.18 -18.20
N GLU A 107 9.61 18.58 -16.93
CA GLU A 107 8.62 18.00 -16.01
C GLU A 107 7.37 18.85 -15.88
N THR A 108 7.51 20.18 -15.85
CA THR A 108 6.37 21.09 -15.63
C THR A 108 5.26 20.93 -16.68
N PRO A 109 5.53 20.81 -17.98
CA PRO A 109 4.46 20.61 -18.97
C PRO A 109 3.72 19.27 -18.81
N LYS A 110 4.39 18.22 -18.30
CA LYS A 110 3.75 16.92 -18.06
C LYS A 110 2.76 17.00 -16.92
N LEU A 111 3.13 17.72 -15.87
CA LEU A 111 2.27 17.89 -14.70
C LEU A 111 1.08 18.81 -15.00
N GLU A 112 1.32 19.86 -15.81
CA GLU A 112 0.26 20.75 -16.29
C GLU A 112 -0.75 20.01 -17.17
N SER A 113 -0.28 19.21 -18.14
CA SER A 113 -1.15 18.38 -18.98
C SER A 113 -1.96 17.39 -18.15
N ARG A 114 -1.36 16.77 -17.12
CA ARG A 114 -2.05 15.86 -16.21
C ARG A 114 -3.23 16.53 -15.51
N TYR A 115 -3.03 17.73 -15.03
CA TYR A 115 -4.06 18.49 -14.32
C TYR A 115 -5.19 18.95 -15.25
N HIS A 116 -4.84 19.57 -16.39
CA HIS A 116 -5.81 20.24 -17.25
C HIS A 116 -6.39 19.34 -18.35
N GLU A 117 -5.60 18.40 -18.90
CA GLU A 117 -5.99 17.65 -20.11
C GLU A 117 -6.34 16.18 -19.81
N GLU A 118 -5.70 15.57 -18.78
CA GLU A 118 -5.94 14.17 -18.42
C GLU A 118 -7.09 13.98 -17.42
N GLY A 119 -7.74 15.07 -16.96
CA GLY A 119 -8.96 15.05 -16.11
C GLY A 119 -8.70 14.94 -14.61
N PHE A 120 -7.43 15.03 -14.15
CA PHE A 120 -7.14 14.91 -12.72
C PHE A 120 -7.66 16.09 -11.90
N GLY A 121 -7.68 17.30 -12.45
CA GLY A 121 -8.26 18.47 -11.79
C GLY A 121 -9.77 18.33 -11.55
N ASP A 122 -10.47 17.65 -12.47
CA ASP A 122 -11.91 17.39 -12.33
C ASP A 122 -12.17 16.25 -11.33
N LEU A 123 -11.37 15.17 -11.38
CA LEU A 123 -11.51 14.02 -10.47
C LEU A 123 -11.22 14.39 -9.00
N PHE A 124 -10.30 15.34 -8.79
CA PHE A 124 -9.86 15.77 -7.45
C PHE A 124 -10.11 17.28 -7.24
N PRO A 125 -11.31 17.69 -6.82
CA PRO A 125 -11.68 19.12 -6.72
C PRO A 125 -10.83 19.95 -5.74
N LYS A 126 -10.15 19.30 -4.78
CA LYS A 126 -9.22 19.96 -3.85
C LYS A 126 -7.78 20.03 -4.36
N LEU A 127 -7.48 19.34 -5.46
CA LEU A 127 -6.16 19.39 -6.09
C LEU A 127 -5.96 20.75 -6.78
N GLN A 128 -4.85 21.38 -6.58
CA GLN A 128 -4.52 22.68 -7.14
C GLN A 128 -3.18 22.63 -7.86
N ALA A 129 -3.12 23.22 -9.04
CA ALA A 129 -1.86 23.48 -9.72
C ALA A 129 -1.32 24.83 -9.19
N ILE A 130 -0.17 24.77 -8.52
CA ILE A 130 0.45 25.93 -7.86
C ILE A 130 1.86 26.17 -8.40
N GLU A 131 2.21 27.44 -8.51
CA GLU A 131 3.51 27.89 -9.03
C GLU A 131 4.49 28.24 -7.91
N ARG A 132 5.69 28.67 -8.27
CA ARG A 132 6.83 28.96 -7.40
C ARG A 132 6.48 29.79 -6.15
N GLU A 133 5.69 30.88 -6.30
CA GLU A 133 5.37 31.77 -5.18
C GLU A 133 4.50 31.05 -4.14
N GLU A 134 3.47 30.35 -4.59
CA GLU A 134 2.56 29.58 -3.74
C GLU A 134 3.28 28.37 -3.13
N ILE A 135 4.18 27.71 -3.89
CA ILE A 135 5.04 26.65 -3.35
C ILE A 135 5.92 27.18 -2.22
N ALA A 136 6.50 28.38 -2.38
CA ALA A 136 7.34 29.01 -1.36
C ALA A 136 6.55 29.35 -0.07
N ASP A 137 5.29 29.72 -0.21
CA ASP A 137 4.41 30.01 0.94
C ASP A 137 4.08 28.75 1.75
N ILE A 138 3.94 27.60 1.08
CA ILE A 138 3.59 26.32 1.71
C ILE A 138 4.85 25.57 2.17
N GLU A 139 5.85 25.46 1.29
CA GLU A 139 7.09 24.71 1.48
C GLU A 139 8.31 25.58 1.12
N PRO A 140 8.69 26.52 1.97
CA PRO A 140 9.76 27.50 1.65
C PRO A 140 11.09 26.83 1.30
N LYS A 141 11.43 25.71 1.92
CA LYS A 141 12.69 24.99 1.66
C LYS A 141 12.74 24.31 0.29
N VAL A 142 11.61 24.09 -0.35
CA VAL A 142 11.53 23.57 -1.73
C VAL A 142 12.04 24.61 -2.73
N VAL A 143 11.90 25.89 -2.43
CA VAL A 143 12.30 27.00 -3.29
C VAL A 143 13.65 27.61 -2.88
N GLU A 144 13.98 27.60 -1.59
CA GLU A 144 15.21 28.16 -1.05
C GLU A 144 16.46 27.53 -1.69
N GLY A 145 17.35 28.35 -2.22
CA GLY A 145 18.59 27.91 -2.88
C GLY A 145 18.42 27.40 -4.31
N ARG A 146 17.20 27.37 -4.84
CA ARG A 146 16.92 26.96 -6.23
C ARG A 146 17.11 28.13 -7.17
N ASP A 147 17.71 27.86 -8.34
CA ASP A 147 17.88 28.84 -9.39
C ASP A 147 16.53 29.52 -9.73
N PRO A 148 16.45 30.87 -9.69
CA PRO A 148 15.23 31.61 -10.01
C PRO A 148 14.64 31.32 -11.40
N ASP A 149 15.48 30.96 -12.37
CA ASP A 149 15.09 30.68 -13.74
C ASP A 149 14.62 29.22 -13.95
N THR A 150 14.69 28.37 -12.92
CA THR A 150 14.16 27.01 -12.98
C THR A 150 12.64 27.03 -12.88
N ASP A 151 11.95 26.46 -13.87
CA ASP A 151 10.49 26.28 -13.83
C ASP A 151 10.08 25.37 -12.68
N LEU A 152 9.05 25.76 -11.94
CA LEU A 152 8.45 24.98 -10.86
C LEU A 152 6.94 24.95 -11.02
N LEU A 153 6.37 23.77 -10.89
CA LEU A 153 4.93 23.53 -10.80
C LEU A 153 4.70 22.42 -9.78
N ALA A 154 3.68 22.55 -8.97
CA ALA A 154 3.25 21.45 -8.11
C ALA A 154 1.74 21.22 -8.26
N LEU A 155 1.32 19.95 -8.19
CA LEU A 155 -0.07 19.63 -7.88
C LEU A 155 -0.17 19.37 -6.38
N GLN A 156 -0.95 20.20 -5.69
CA GLN A 156 -1.03 20.26 -4.24
C GLN A 156 -2.44 19.98 -3.74
N THR A 157 -2.55 19.14 -2.72
CA THR A 157 -3.76 18.90 -1.94
C THR A 157 -3.52 19.41 -0.52
N PRO A 158 -4.36 20.33 0.01
CA PRO A 158 -4.14 20.92 1.35
C PRO A 158 -4.37 19.93 2.49
N ASP A 159 -5.25 18.94 2.29
CA ASP A 159 -5.74 18.00 3.30
C ASP A 159 -5.19 16.58 3.08
N GLY A 160 -3.91 16.43 2.75
CA GLY A 160 -3.27 15.12 2.63
C GLY A 160 -3.19 14.40 3.98
N TYR A 161 -3.35 13.08 3.97
CA TYR A 161 -3.29 12.27 5.19
C TYR A 161 -1.92 11.62 5.35
N VAL A 162 -1.37 11.73 6.55
CA VAL A 162 -0.23 10.95 7.05
C VAL A 162 -0.77 9.91 8.02
N VAL A 163 -0.51 8.63 7.79
CA VAL A 163 -1.16 7.52 8.52
C VAL A 163 -0.12 6.59 9.13
N ASP A 164 -0.28 6.29 10.41
CA ASP A 164 0.36 5.15 11.07
C ASP A 164 -0.46 3.89 10.80
N TYR A 165 -0.10 3.16 9.75
CA TYR A 165 -0.80 1.93 9.37
C TYR A 165 -0.67 0.81 10.41
N GLY A 166 0.38 0.83 11.26
CA GLY A 166 0.52 -0.11 12.37
C GLY A 166 -0.55 0.10 13.42
N LYS A 167 -0.76 1.34 13.86
CA LYS A 167 -1.85 1.69 14.79
C LYS A 167 -3.22 1.49 14.17
N THR A 168 -3.40 1.81 12.89
CA THR A 168 -4.65 1.55 12.18
C THR A 168 -4.96 0.06 12.12
N THR A 169 -3.94 -0.79 11.90
CA THR A 169 -4.07 -2.26 11.95
C THR A 169 -4.58 -2.72 13.32
N THR A 170 -3.99 -2.19 14.40
CA THR A 170 -4.41 -2.51 15.77
C THR A 170 -5.84 -2.02 16.04
N SER A 171 -6.20 -0.82 15.57
CA SER A 171 -7.55 -0.28 15.69
C SER A 171 -8.60 -1.18 15.01
N PHE A 172 -8.35 -1.66 13.79
CA PHE A 172 -9.24 -2.62 13.14
C PHE A 172 -9.44 -3.89 13.97
N ALA A 173 -8.35 -4.44 14.49
CA ALA A 173 -8.41 -5.64 15.32
C ALA A 173 -9.14 -5.42 16.65
N ASP A 174 -8.99 -4.24 17.24
CA ASP A 174 -9.67 -3.90 18.49
C ASP A 174 -11.18 -3.70 18.27
N GLN A 175 -11.59 -3.06 17.17
CA GLN A 175 -13.01 -2.99 16.80
C GLN A 175 -13.59 -4.39 16.56
N ALA A 176 -12.90 -5.24 15.82
CA ALA A 176 -13.34 -6.61 15.58
C ALA A 176 -13.47 -7.44 16.88
N ARG A 177 -12.61 -7.22 17.87
CA ARG A 177 -12.68 -7.91 19.19
C ARG A 177 -13.88 -7.53 20.02
N GLU A 178 -14.53 -6.42 19.75
CA GLU A 178 -15.79 -6.06 20.41
C GLU A 178 -16.95 -6.97 19.98
N GLU A 179 -16.80 -7.66 18.85
CA GLU A 179 -17.74 -8.62 18.34
C GLU A 179 -17.51 -10.02 18.97
N ALA A 180 -18.58 -10.80 19.14
CA ALA A 180 -18.60 -11.92 20.06
C ALA A 180 -17.76 -13.15 19.64
N ASN A 181 -17.36 -13.30 18.38
CA ASN A 181 -16.84 -14.56 17.84
C ASN A 181 -15.48 -14.42 17.13
N VAL A 182 -14.62 -13.52 17.62
CA VAL A 182 -13.30 -13.25 17.04
C VAL A 182 -12.18 -13.74 17.94
N ASP A 183 -11.34 -14.62 17.43
CA ASP A 183 -10.09 -15.04 18.07
C ASP A 183 -8.88 -14.53 17.29
N ILE A 184 -7.91 -13.92 17.96
CA ILE A 184 -6.66 -13.45 17.38
C ILE A 184 -5.47 -14.17 18.01
N TYR A 185 -4.71 -14.88 17.19
CA TYR A 185 -3.54 -15.66 17.58
C TYR A 185 -2.27 -14.98 17.04
N THR A 186 -1.57 -14.26 17.89
CA THR A 186 -0.23 -13.71 17.61
C THR A 186 0.86 -14.71 18.02
N ASP A 187 2.11 -14.46 17.64
CA ASP A 187 3.25 -15.36 17.90
C ASP A 187 2.94 -16.81 17.45
N THR A 188 2.19 -16.94 16.35
CA THR A 188 1.69 -18.23 15.83
C THR A 188 1.96 -18.32 14.33
N THR A 189 2.90 -19.18 13.94
CA THR A 189 3.32 -19.32 12.54
C THR A 189 2.54 -20.42 11.85
N VAL A 190 1.84 -20.08 10.76
CA VAL A 190 1.25 -21.08 9.86
C VAL A 190 2.37 -21.81 9.14
N THR A 191 2.36 -23.15 9.20
CA THR A 191 3.40 -24.01 8.64
C THR A 191 2.90 -24.86 7.47
N ASP A 192 1.59 -25.04 7.34
CA ASP A 192 0.96 -25.77 6.24
C ASP A 192 -0.53 -25.45 6.15
N ILE A 193 -1.09 -25.47 4.95
CA ILE A 193 -2.54 -25.41 4.70
C ILE A 193 -2.89 -26.61 3.83
N THR A 194 -3.77 -27.46 4.32
CA THR A 194 -4.17 -28.67 3.62
C THR A 194 -5.66 -28.60 3.27
N PRO A 195 -6.07 -28.71 1.98
CA PRO A 195 -7.47 -28.79 1.60
C PRO A 195 -8.17 -30.02 2.21
N THR A 196 -9.44 -29.87 2.59
CA THR A 196 -10.30 -30.94 3.10
C THR A 196 -11.53 -31.08 2.20
N LEU A 197 -12.54 -31.81 2.62
CA LEU A 197 -13.81 -31.88 1.86
C LEU A 197 -14.67 -30.63 2.06
N ASP A 198 -14.52 -29.98 3.20
CA ASP A 198 -15.36 -28.87 3.63
C ASP A 198 -14.46 -27.70 4.06
N GLY A 199 -13.52 -27.25 3.21
CA GLY A 199 -12.60 -26.14 3.48
C GLY A 199 -11.15 -26.58 3.72
N HIS A 200 -10.48 -26.09 4.79
CA HIS A 200 -9.02 -26.26 5.00
C HIS A 200 -8.68 -26.63 6.44
N THR A 201 -7.61 -27.43 6.60
CA THR A 201 -6.89 -27.58 7.88
C THR A 201 -5.61 -26.74 7.84
N ILE A 202 -5.49 -25.79 8.74
CA ILE A 202 -4.34 -24.88 8.90
C ILE A 202 -3.47 -25.40 10.04
N ALA A 203 -2.29 -25.89 9.73
CA ALA A 203 -1.30 -26.30 10.70
C ALA A 203 -0.42 -25.11 11.12
N THR A 204 -0.14 -24.99 12.40
CA THR A 204 0.74 -23.97 12.97
C THR A 204 1.76 -24.61 13.90
N ASP A 205 2.77 -23.85 14.29
CA ASP A 205 3.73 -24.26 15.33
C ASP A 205 3.09 -24.39 16.73
N ALA A 206 1.89 -23.82 16.92
CA ALA A 206 1.15 -23.87 18.19
C ALA A 206 -0.06 -24.85 18.18
N GLY A 207 -0.41 -25.43 17.03
CA GLY A 207 -1.54 -26.36 16.92
C GLY A 207 -2.17 -26.43 15.53
N ARG A 208 -3.47 -26.76 15.47
CA ARG A 208 -4.22 -26.88 14.22
C ARG A 208 -5.56 -26.19 14.32
N PHE A 209 -5.98 -25.61 13.21
CA PHE A 209 -7.27 -24.98 13.04
C PHE A 209 -7.95 -25.55 11.79
N ASP A 210 -9.24 -25.80 11.86
CA ASP A 210 -10.05 -26.14 10.69
C ASP A 210 -10.87 -24.90 10.33
N ALA A 211 -10.98 -24.63 9.04
CA ALA A 211 -11.70 -23.46 8.51
C ALA A 211 -12.58 -23.88 7.34
N ASP A 212 -13.80 -23.36 7.30
CA ASP A 212 -14.68 -23.56 6.15
C ASP A 212 -14.22 -22.65 4.98
N ALA A 213 -13.74 -21.42 5.26
CA ALA A 213 -13.03 -20.59 4.28
C ALA A 213 -11.72 -20.03 4.85
N THR A 214 -10.75 -19.72 3.98
CA THR A 214 -9.44 -19.18 4.36
C THR A 214 -9.06 -17.98 3.51
N VAL A 215 -8.53 -16.91 4.14
CA VAL A 215 -7.90 -15.81 3.42
C VAL A 215 -6.45 -15.67 3.84
N VAL A 216 -5.55 -15.74 2.87
CA VAL A 216 -4.11 -15.56 3.08
C VAL A 216 -3.73 -14.15 2.72
N ALA A 217 -3.55 -13.28 3.73
CA ALA A 217 -3.14 -11.89 3.65
C ALA A 217 -1.72 -11.69 4.22
N ALA A 218 -0.82 -12.63 3.91
CA ALA A 218 0.54 -12.74 4.45
C ALA A 218 1.60 -11.92 3.65
N GLY A 219 1.16 -10.91 2.90
CA GLY A 219 2.03 -10.06 2.10
C GLY A 219 2.81 -10.84 1.04
N SER A 220 4.15 -10.75 1.06
CA SER A 220 4.98 -11.48 0.10
C SER A 220 4.89 -13.01 0.22
N HIS A 221 4.54 -13.53 1.39
CA HIS A 221 4.39 -14.98 1.61
C HIS A 221 3.07 -15.53 1.06
N SER A 222 2.08 -14.67 0.74
CA SER A 222 0.80 -15.14 0.18
C SER A 222 0.98 -15.92 -1.12
N LEU A 223 1.89 -15.49 -2.00
CA LEU A 223 2.17 -16.23 -3.24
C LEU A 223 2.94 -17.53 -2.98
N GLN A 224 3.80 -17.59 -1.95
CA GLN A 224 4.47 -18.82 -1.56
C GLN A 224 3.44 -19.89 -1.17
N ILE A 225 2.54 -19.54 -0.25
CA ILE A 225 1.48 -20.44 0.22
C ILE A 225 0.55 -20.82 -0.92
N ALA A 226 0.19 -19.87 -1.82
CA ALA A 226 -0.60 -20.17 -3.00
C ALA A 226 0.04 -21.25 -3.89
N LYS A 227 1.34 -21.13 -4.16
CA LYS A 227 2.09 -22.10 -4.97
C LYS A 227 2.19 -23.48 -4.32
N GLU A 228 2.32 -23.56 -3.01
CA GLU A 228 2.31 -24.84 -2.27
C GLU A 228 0.97 -25.58 -2.45
N LEU A 229 -0.11 -24.83 -2.66
CA LEU A 229 -1.44 -25.36 -2.95
C LEU A 229 -1.75 -25.50 -4.46
N GLY A 230 -0.79 -25.19 -5.34
CA GLY A 230 -0.94 -25.32 -6.80
C GLY A 230 -1.61 -24.13 -7.48
N TYR A 231 -1.72 -22.99 -6.82
CA TYR A 231 -2.25 -21.75 -7.37
C TYR A 231 -1.14 -20.77 -7.77
N GLY A 232 -1.38 -19.90 -8.76
CA GLY A 232 -0.47 -18.82 -9.15
C GLY A 232 0.87 -19.30 -9.71
N GLU A 233 0.94 -20.44 -10.38
CA GLU A 233 2.18 -21.01 -10.93
C GLU A 233 2.82 -20.14 -12.01
N ASP A 234 2.01 -19.35 -12.72
CA ASP A 234 2.42 -18.39 -13.74
C ASP A 234 2.85 -17.02 -13.18
N LEU A 235 2.76 -16.84 -11.85
CA LEU A 235 3.21 -15.65 -11.15
C LEU A 235 4.57 -15.87 -10.46
N SER A 236 5.30 -14.79 -10.27
CA SER A 236 6.51 -14.73 -9.44
C SER A 236 6.58 -13.36 -8.77
N LEU A 237 7.53 -13.15 -7.86
CA LEU A 237 7.70 -11.87 -7.18
C LEU A 237 9.08 -11.27 -7.42
N LEU A 238 9.12 -9.99 -7.73
CA LEU A 238 10.30 -9.16 -7.65
C LEU A 238 10.23 -8.35 -6.34
N PRO A 239 10.87 -8.82 -5.25
CA PRO A 239 10.84 -8.11 -3.98
C PRO A 239 11.69 -6.84 -4.06
N VAL A 240 11.08 -5.69 -3.78
CA VAL A 240 11.73 -4.38 -3.80
C VAL A 240 11.74 -3.78 -2.39
N ALA A 241 12.93 -3.65 -1.82
CA ALA A 241 13.13 -3.05 -0.51
C ALA A 241 13.37 -1.54 -0.64
N GLY A 242 12.64 -0.75 0.12
CA GLY A 242 12.90 0.67 0.28
C GLY A 242 13.88 0.95 1.43
N SER A 243 14.70 1.98 1.33
CA SER A 243 15.47 2.58 2.42
C SER A 243 15.14 4.06 2.50
N PHE A 244 15.30 4.65 3.67
CA PHE A 244 15.12 6.08 3.88
C PHE A 244 16.42 6.71 4.36
N PHE A 245 16.55 8.00 4.11
CA PHE A 245 17.54 8.89 4.71
C PHE A 245 16.80 9.91 5.57
N THR A 246 17.40 10.35 6.65
CA THR A 246 16.81 11.32 7.58
C THR A 246 17.70 12.52 7.72
N ALA A 247 17.09 13.68 7.89
CA ALA A 247 17.73 14.90 8.40
C ALA A 247 17.15 15.20 9.79
N ASP A 248 18.02 15.55 10.74
CA ASP A 248 17.65 15.90 12.12
C ASP A 248 17.17 17.35 12.20
N GLU A 249 16.31 17.75 11.27
CA GLU A 249 15.71 19.08 11.16
C GLU A 249 14.36 18.94 10.43
N GLN A 250 13.37 19.74 10.83
CA GLN A 250 12.13 19.92 10.08
C GLN A 250 12.40 20.78 8.84
N LEU A 251 12.60 20.13 7.70
CA LEU A 251 12.83 20.81 6.41
C LEU A 251 11.55 21.04 5.61
N LEU A 252 10.50 20.23 5.88
CA LEU A 252 9.24 20.28 5.16
C LEU A 252 8.08 20.39 6.15
N ASN A 253 7.03 21.12 5.74
CA ASN A 253 5.79 21.26 6.52
C ASN A 253 4.79 20.13 6.22
N GLY A 254 4.87 19.56 5.03
CA GLY A 254 4.01 18.49 4.55
C GLY A 254 4.80 17.43 3.78
N LYS A 255 4.12 16.80 2.82
CA LYS A 255 4.72 15.76 1.97
C LYS A 255 4.99 16.29 0.57
N VAL A 256 6.23 16.20 0.12
CA VAL A 256 6.65 16.63 -1.22
C VAL A 256 7.21 15.46 -2.00
N TYR A 257 6.49 15.03 -3.04
CA TYR A 257 6.85 13.96 -3.95
C TYR A 257 7.52 14.50 -5.21
N THR A 258 8.47 13.76 -5.75
CA THR A 258 8.96 13.99 -7.12
C THR A 258 8.07 13.26 -8.13
N LEU A 259 8.16 13.62 -9.43
CA LEU A 259 7.42 12.92 -10.47
C LEU A 259 7.82 11.45 -10.55
N GLN A 260 6.83 10.59 -10.65
CA GLN A 260 7.02 9.16 -10.84
C GLN A 260 7.06 8.82 -12.34
N MET A 261 8.05 8.04 -12.75
CA MET A 261 8.14 7.62 -14.15
C MET A 261 7.18 6.46 -14.44
N LYS A 262 6.40 6.57 -15.53
CA LYS A 262 5.36 5.57 -15.93
C LYS A 262 5.89 4.13 -16.07
N LYS A 263 7.18 3.93 -16.30
CA LYS A 263 7.79 2.59 -16.48
C LYS A 263 8.39 2.00 -15.21
N LEU A 264 8.48 2.77 -14.14
CA LEU A 264 9.02 2.29 -12.87
C LEU A 264 7.88 2.15 -11.87
N PRO A 265 7.55 0.91 -11.46
CA PRO A 265 6.47 0.65 -10.50
C PRO A 265 6.88 1.02 -9.06
N PHE A 266 8.01 1.70 -8.91
CA PHE A 266 8.60 2.01 -7.63
C PHE A 266 8.21 3.43 -7.21
N ALA A 267 8.06 3.64 -5.92
CA ALA A 267 7.70 4.93 -5.39
C ALA A 267 8.70 6.00 -5.82
N ALA A 268 8.19 7.17 -6.19
CA ALA A 268 9.00 8.35 -6.35
C ALA A 268 9.65 8.71 -5.01
N VAL A 269 10.86 9.28 -5.07
CA VAL A 269 11.48 9.86 -3.88
C VAL A 269 10.61 11.01 -3.40
N HIS A 270 10.34 11.04 -2.11
CA HIS A 270 9.63 12.12 -1.46
C HIS A 270 10.36 12.55 -0.19
N GLY A 271 10.06 13.75 0.27
CA GLY A 271 10.42 14.23 1.59
C GLY A 271 9.17 14.45 2.43
N ASP A 272 9.22 14.10 3.71
CA ASP A 272 8.15 14.33 4.67
C ASP A 272 8.66 14.34 6.11
N ALA A 273 7.91 14.99 7.01
CA ALA A 273 8.14 14.83 8.45
C ALA A 273 7.78 13.40 8.87
N GLU A 274 8.48 12.86 9.87
CA GLU A 274 8.16 11.56 10.47
C GLU A 274 6.85 11.66 11.27
N VAL A 275 5.98 10.64 11.17
CA VAL A 275 4.61 10.68 11.75
C VAL A 275 4.57 10.89 13.27
N HIS A 276 5.62 10.51 13.97
CA HIS A 276 5.73 10.62 15.44
C HIS A 276 6.77 11.65 15.91
N ASP A 277 7.57 12.22 15.00
CA ASP A 277 8.61 13.19 15.33
C ASP A 277 8.79 14.19 14.17
N ASP A 278 8.09 15.30 14.23
CA ASP A 278 8.12 16.36 13.23
C ASP A 278 9.46 17.10 13.16
N SER A 279 10.35 16.90 14.14
CA SER A 279 11.72 17.42 14.09
C SER A 279 12.62 16.66 13.11
N ILE A 280 12.19 15.51 12.60
CA ILE A 280 12.94 14.68 11.66
C ILE A 280 12.27 14.74 10.29
N THR A 281 13.04 15.11 9.26
CA THR A 281 12.59 14.96 7.87
C THR A 281 13.14 13.68 7.27
N ARG A 282 12.27 12.89 6.64
CA ARG A 282 12.65 11.66 5.93
C ARG A 282 12.66 11.90 4.43
N PHE A 283 13.63 11.29 3.76
CA PHE A 283 13.73 11.28 2.30
C PHE A 283 13.82 9.83 1.80
N GLY A 284 12.99 9.47 0.85
CA GLY A 284 12.93 8.12 0.30
C GLY A 284 11.57 7.81 -0.33
N PRO A 285 11.26 6.51 -0.49
CA PRO A 285 12.16 5.39 -0.32
C PRO A 285 13.08 5.20 -1.53
N THR A 286 14.20 4.52 -1.32
CA THR A 286 14.96 3.88 -2.41
C THR A 286 14.19 2.64 -2.90
N ALA A 287 14.62 2.03 -4.00
CA ALA A 287 13.94 0.86 -4.59
C ALA A 287 14.95 -0.22 -5.00
N LYS A 288 15.46 -0.96 -4.02
CA LYS A 288 16.45 -2.00 -4.22
C LYS A 288 15.80 -3.36 -4.37
N VAL A 289 16.13 -4.10 -5.41
CA VAL A 289 15.77 -5.51 -5.54
C VAL A 289 16.56 -6.33 -4.51
N VAL A 290 15.87 -7.16 -3.75
CA VAL A 290 16.45 -8.01 -2.70
C VAL A 290 16.03 -9.46 -2.86
N PRO A 291 16.93 -10.42 -2.58
CA PRO A 291 16.59 -11.84 -2.61
C PRO A 291 16.01 -12.28 -1.26
N GLY A 292 14.83 -11.78 -0.91
CA GLY A 292 14.14 -12.13 0.32
C GLY A 292 12.75 -11.52 0.38
N LEU A 293 11.81 -12.19 1.01
CA LEU A 293 10.42 -11.75 1.13
C LEU A 293 10.22 -10.74 2.27
N GLU A 294 11.17 -10.69 3.22
CA GLU A 294 11.17 -9.73 4.31
C GLU A 294 12.50 -9.00 4.43
N ARG A 295 12.44 -7.73 4.78
CA ARG A 295 13.63 -6.92 4.90
C ARG A 295 14.45 -7.31 6.13
N GLY A 296 15.77 -7.49 5.91
CA GLY A 296 16.72 -7.77 6.99
C GLY A 296 16.62 -9.18 7.59
N ARG A 297 15.69 -10.01 7.14
CA ARG A 297 15.52 -11.40 7.57
C ARG A 297 16.11 -12.36 6.55
N LEU A 298 17.34 -12.82 6.80
CA LEU A 298 18.01 -13.80 5.92
C LEU A 298 17.26 -15.15 5.87
N SER A 299 16.45 -15.46 6.88
CA SER A 299 15.58 -16.65 6.88
C SER A 299 14.52 -16.64 5.78
N SER A 300 14.14 -15.48 5.25
CA SER A 300 13.18 -15.38 4.14
C SER A 300 13.81 -15.52 2.74
N VAL A 301 15.12 -15.74 2.67
CA VAL A 301 15.81 -15.97 1.38
C VAL A 301 15.43 -17.30 0.72
N PRO A 302 15.36 -18.43 1.44
CA PRO A 302 14.80 -19.67 0.87
C PRO A 302 13.40 -19.48 0.31
N ASP A 303 12.52 -18.84 1.06
CA ASP A 303 11.11 -18.60 0.68
C ASP A 303 11.01 -17.81 -0.63
N PHE A 304 11.94 -16.85 -0.85
CA PHE A 304 12.04 -16.15 -2.14
C PHE A 304 12.30 -17.10 -3.30
N PHE A 305 13.19 -18.09 -3.13
CA PHE A 305 13.48 -19.05 -4.20
C PHE A 305 12.29 -19.99 -4.50
N ASP A 306 11.47 -20.29 -3.50
CA ASP A 306 10.24 -21.05 -3.70
C ASP A 306 9.23 -20.25 -4.55
N VAL A 307 9.09 -18.95 -4.27
CA VAL A 307 8.24 -18.04 -5.05
C VAL A 307 8.82 -17.74 -6.43
N PHE A 308 10.15 -17.59 -6.54
CA PHE A 308 10.84 -17.35 -7.81
C PHE A 308 10.50 -18.44 -8.84
N GLY A 309 10.45 -19.69 -8.41
CA GLY A 309 10.18 -20.85 -9.26
C GLY A 309 11.30 -21.04 -10.28
N PHE A 310 12.10 -22.09 -10.15
CA PHE A 310 13.23 -22.39 -11.04
C PHE A 310 12.77 -22.90 -12.42
N THR A 311 11.87 -22.19 -13.08
CA THR A 311 11.39 -22.52 -14.43
C THR A 311 12.13 -21.70 -15.48
N PRO A 312 12.32 -22.24 -16.71
CA PRO A 312 12.87 -21.45 -17.83
C PRO A 312 12.06 -20.17 -18.11
N ALA A 313 10.74 -20.19 -17.89
CA ALA A 313 9.85 -19.03 -18.06
C ALA A 313 10.18 -17.93 -17.05
N ALA A 314 10.34 -18.30 -15.77
CA ALA A 314 10.75 -17.35 -14.73
C ALA A 314 12.10 -16.71 -15.07
N PHE A 315 13.14 -17.50 -15.37
CA PHE A 315 14.44 -16.98 -15.75
C PHE A 315 14.39 -16.04 -16.95
N LEU A 316 13.62 -16.38 -17.99
CA LEU A 316 13.47 -15.53 -19.17
C LEU A 316 12.73 -14.23 -18.84
N SER A 317 11.73 -14.26 -17.96
CA SER A 317 10.98 -13.09 -17.54
C SER A 317 11.87 -12.12 -16.77
N TYR A 318 12.63 -12.60 -15.77
CA TYR A 318 13.59 -11.77 -15.05
C TYR A 318 14.70 -11.24 -15.94
N ALA A 319 15.23 -12.06 -16.85
CA ALA A 319 16.23 -11.62 -17.82
C ALA A 319 15.67 -10.52 -18.73
N ASN A 320 14.42 -10.63 -19.14
CA ASN A 320 13.74 -9.65 -19.98
C ASN A 320 13.51 -8.32 -19.23
N ILE A 321 13.01 -8.41 -17.99
CA ILE A 321 12.83 -7.28 -17.09
C ILE A 321 14.17 -6.58 -16.84
N MET A 322 15.21 -7.33 -16.50
CA MET A 322 16.56 -6.80 -16.24
C MET A 322 17.29 -6.32 -17.49
N ALA A 323 16.86 -6.72 -18.70
CA ALA A 323 17.41 -6.20 -19.96
C ALA A 323 16.76 -4.87 -20.41
N ASP A 324 15.73 -4.41 -19.70
CA ASP A 324 15.11 -3.11 -19.99
C ASP A 324 16.12 -1.97 -19.75
N ARG A 325 16.19 -1.05 -20.73
CA ARG A 325 17.19 0.04 -20.72
C ARG A 325 16.95 1.10 -19.63
N ILE A 326 15.77 1.11 -19.04
CA ILE A 326 15.41 2.04 -17.96
C ILE A 326 15.56 1.33 -16.62
N LEU A 327 15.07 0.09 -16.53
CA LEU A 327 15.05 -0.64 -15.26
C LEU A 327 16.44 -1.09 -14.78
N LEU A 328 17.30 -1.59 -15.69
CA LEU A 328 18.64 -2.05 -15.29
C LEU A 328 19.51 -0.93 -14.69
N PRO A 329 19.66 0.26 -15.31
CA PRO A 329 20.39 1.38 -14.70
C PRO A 329 19.80 1.77 -13.34
N PHE A 330 18.48 1.85 -13.24
CA PHE A 330 17.77 2.18 -12.01
C PHE A 330 18.06 1.17 -10.88
N VAL A 331 18.01 -0.14 -11.17
CA VAL A 331 18.34 -1.18 -10.18
C VAL A 331 19.80 -1.09 -9.74
N LEU A 332 20.72 -0.85 -10.67
CA LEU A 332 22.15 -0.71 -10.35
C LEU A 332 22.42 0.53 -9.48
N GLU A 333 21.76 1.65 -9.77
CA GLU A 333 21.86 2.87 -8.99
C GLU A 333 21.34 2.65 -7.56
N ASN A 334 20.16 2.02 -7.42
CA ASN A 334 19.58 1.72 -6.13
C ASN A 334 20.41 0.72 -5.28
N LEU A 335 21.21 -0.14 -5.90
CA LEU A 335 22.18 -0.98 -5.18
C LEU A 335 23.29 -0.13 -4.52
N LEU A 336 23.64 1.00 -5.12
CA LEU A 336 24.69 1.89 -4.59
C LEU A 336 24.18 2.68 -3.38
N TYR A 337 22.89 2.96 -3.28
CA TYR A 337 22.30 3.74 -2.16
C TYR A 337 22.49 3.05 -0.80
N ASP A 338 22.59 1.74 -0.77
CA ASP A 338 22.80 0.98 0.47
C ASP A 338 24.27 0.88 0.90
N LEU A 339 25.22 1.31 0.05
CA LEU A 339 26.63 1.27 0.40
C LEU A 339 26.99 2.40 1.38
N PRO A 340 27.68 2.10 2.49
CA PRO A 340 28.15 3.13 3.41
C PRO A 340 28.96 4.22 2.69
N VAL A 341 28.74 5.48 3.02
CA VAL A 341 29.41 6.67 2.46
C VAL A 341 29.03 6.94 0.99
N ILE A 342 29.06 5.93 0.12
CA ILE A 342 28.74 6.10 -1.31
C ILE A 342 27.22 6.37 -1.46
N GLY A 343 26.38 5.60 -0.77
CA GLY A 343 24.94 5.71 -0.87
C GLY A 343 24.41 7.12 -0.56
N ARG A 344 24.90 7.71 0.50
CA ARG A 344 24.54 9.09 0.89
C ARG A 344 24.88 10.12 -0.22
N ARG A 345 26.05 9.97 -0.85
CA ARG A 345 26.47 10.86 -1.95
C ARG A 345 25.65 10.66 -3.22
N GLN A 346 25.28 9.40 -3.51
CA GLN A 346 24.51 9.08 -4.70
C GLN A 346 23.03 9.50 -4.55
N PHE A 347 22.48 9.44 -3.33
CA PHE A 347 21.09 9.79 -3.05
C PHE A 347 20.89 11.30 -2.83
N LEU A 348 21.95 12.06 -2.53
CA LEU A 348 21.87 13.50 -2.30
C LEU A 348 21.20 14.28 -3.44
N PRO A 349 21.46 14.01 -4.74
CA PRO A 349 20.76 14.71 -5.82
C PRO A 349 19.24 14.53 -5.80
N ASP A 350 18.74 13.36 -5.38
CA ASP A 350 17.31 13.12 -5.25
C ASP A 350 16.72 13.93 -4.10
N VAL A 351 17.44 14.04 -2.98
CA VAL A 351 17.07 14.92 -1.86
C VAL A 351 17.07 16.38 -2.29
N GLN A 352 18.11 16.82 -2.99
CA GLN A 352 18.24 18.21 -3.48
C GLN A 352 17.22 18.56 -4.55
N LYS A 353 16.64 17.57 -5.23
CA LYS A 353 15.49 17.81 -6.11
C LYS A 353 14.28 18.30 -5.31
N VAL A 354 14.10 17.83 -4.07
CA VAL A 354 13.03 18.25 -3.15
C VAL A 354 13.48 19.50 -2.38
N VAL A 355 14.62 19.45 -1.68
CA VAL A 355 15.16 20.52 -0.85
C VAL A 355 16.59 20.89 -1.31
N PRO A 356 16.76 21.89 -2.17
CA PRO A 356 18.05 22.20 -2.80
C PRO A 356 19.17 22.56 -1.84
N SER A 357 18.86 23.12 -0.69
CA SER A 357 19.82 23.60 0.31
C SER A 357 20.45 22.51 1.17
N VAL A 358 19.96 21.24 1.08
CA VAL A 358 20.49 20.12 1.87
C VAL A 358 21.90 19.78 1.41
N GLU A 359 22.80 19.67 2.36
CA GLU A 359 24.19 19.23 2.15
C GLU A 359 24.39 17.76 2.55
N LEU A 360 25.52 17.19 2.15
CA LEU A 360 25.81 15.77 2.42
C LEU A 360 25.82 15.43 3.91
N ASP A 361 26.23 16.35 4.74
CA ASP A 361 26.36 16.13 6.18
C ASP A 361 25.04 16.31 6.94
N ASP A 362 24.01 16.83 6.28
CA ASP A 362 22.68 17.02 6.86
C ASP A 362 21.84 15.74 6.83
N ILE A 363 22.20 14.74 6.00
CA ILE A 363 21.43 13.52 5.85
C ILE A 363 22.19 12.29 6.34
N GLU A 364 21.47 11.40 6.99
CA GLU A 364 21.96 10.09 7.41
C GLU A 364 21.04 8.97 6.91
N ARG A 365 21.60 7.78 6.72
CA ARG A 365 20.78 6.61 6.41
C ARG A 365 19.98 6.20 7.63
N ALA A 366 18.66 6.21 7.50
CA ALA A 366 17.74 5.78 8.55
C ALA A 366 17.91 4.29 8.86
N LYS A 367 18.15 3.95 10.11
CA LYS A 367 18.27 2.55 10.57
C LYS A 367 16.89 2.02 10.96
N GLY A 368 16.56 0.83 10.48
CA GLY A 368 15.28 0.20 10.82
C GLY A 368 14.09 0.69 9.99
N TYR A 369 14.31 1.60 9.03
CA TYR A 369 13.27 2.08 8.13
C TYR A 369 13.26 1.31 6.82
N GLY A 370 12.05 1.04 6.33
CA GLY A 370 11.75 0.48 5.03
C GLY A 370 11.23 -0.96 5.03
N GLY A 371 10.26 -1.23 4.19
CA GLY A 371 9.65 -2.55 3.98
C GLY A 371 10.07 -3.19 2.66
N VAL A 372 9.53 -4.37 2.40
CA VAL A 372 9.63 -5.07 1.11
C VAL A 372 8.28 -5.01 0.41
N ARG A 373 8.29 -4.52 -0.83
CA ARG A 373 7.12 -4.49 -1.70
C ARG A 373 7.18 -5.67 -2.66
N PRO A 374 6.22 -6.59 -2.65
CA PRO A 374 6.16 -7.70 -3.60
C PRO A 374 5.63 -7.19 -4.95
N GLN A 375 6.51 -6.94 -5.91
CA GLN A 375 6.07 -6.63 -7.27
C GLN A 375 5.81 -7.94 -8.00
N ILE A 376 4.65 -8.04 -8.64
CA ILE A 376 4.22 -9.25 -9.32
C ILE A 376 4.90 -9.34 -10.69
N VAL A 377 5.44 -10.49 -10.99
CA VAL A 377 5.99 -10.85 -12.30
C VAL A 377 5.10 -11.90 -12.92
N ASP A 378 4.39 -11.54 -13.99
CA ASP A 378 3.70 -12.48 -14.85
C ASP A 378 4.72 -13.19 -15.74
N THR A 379 4.95 -14.48 -15.46
CA THR A 379 5.93 -15.29 -16.17
C THR A 379 5.42 -15.79 -17.52
N ALA A 380 4.10 -15.83 -17.72
CA ALA A 380 3.47 -16.19 -18.99
C ALA A 380 3.62 -15.05 -20.01
N ASN A 381 3.29 -13.81 -19.61
CA ASN A 381 3.41 -12.62 -20.44
C ASN A 381 4.78 -11.94 -20.38
N LYS A 382 5.66 -12.38 -19.47
CA LYS A 382 7.01 -11.83 -19.24
C LYS A 382 6.99 -10.34 -18.92
N SER A 383 6.01 -9.92 -18.15
CA SER A 383 5.78 -8.54 -17.73
C SER A 383 5.88 -8.37 -16.23
N LEU A 384 6.25 -7.16 -15.82
CA LEU A 384 6.13 -6.70 -14.46
C LEU A 384 4.73 -6.10 -14.31
N ASP A 385 3.91 -6.68 -13.45
CA ASP A 385 2.59 -6.16 -13.14
C ASP A 385 2.68 -5.16 -11.98
N MET A 386 2.02 -4.00 -12.17
CA MET A 386 2.00 -2.92 -11.19
C MET A 386 0.70 -2.90 -10.35
N GLY A 387 -0.10 -3.95 -10.49
CA GLY A 387 -1.37 -4.12 -9.79
C GLY A 387 -1.26 -4.98 -8.56
N GLU A 388 -2.36 -5.05 -7.84
CA GLU A 388 -2.61 -6.08 -6.83
C GLU A 388 -2.92 -7.39 -7.54
N ALA A 389 -2.45 -8.52 -7.00
CA ALA A 389 -2.92 -9.83 -7.43
C ALA A 389 -3.79 -10.43 -6.34
N LYS A 390 -4.97 -10.84 -6.74
CA LYS A 390 -5.86 -11.68 -5.96
C LYS A 390 -5.98 -13.03 -6.68
N ILE A 391 -5.66 -14.08 -5.98
CA ILE A 391 -5.84 -15.44 -6.48
C ILE A 391 -7.01 -16.04 -5.69
N VAL A 392 -8.04 -16.47 -6.38
CA VAL A 392 -9.21 -17.13 -5.78
C VAL A 392 -9.13 -18.61 -6.12
N GLY A 393 -9.16 -19.45 -5.10
CA GLY A 393 -9.18 -20.90 -5.18
C GLY A 393 -10.46 -21.46 -4.59
N ASP A 394 -10.52 -22.77 -4.37
CA ASP A 394 -11.66 -23.44 -3.74
C ASP A 394 -11.66 -23.12 -2.24
N ASP A 395 -12.61 -22.34 -1.76
CA ASP A 395 -12.77 -21.86 -0.38
C ASP A 395 -11.54 -21.09 0.17
N ILE A 396 -10.68 -20.55 -0.71
CA ILE A 396 -9.46 -19.83 -0.31
C ILE A 396 -9.15 -18.63 -1.21
N ILE A 397 -8.77 -17.52 -0.57
CA ILE A 397 -8.30 -16.31 -1.26
C ILE A 397 -6.85 -16.01 -0.85
N PHE A 398 -6.00 -15.67 -1.81
CA PHE A 398 -4.63 -15.20 -1.57
C PHE A 398 -4.50 -13.76 -2.02
N ASN A 399 -4.21 -12.87 -1.08
CA ASN A 399 -4.01 -11.44 -1.33
C ASN A 399 -2.51 -11.12 -1.42
N ILE A 400 -2.09 -10.64 -2.59
CA ILE A 400 -0.74 -10.13 -2.84
C ILE A 400 -0.91 -8.64 -3.15
N THR A 401 -0.78 -7.80 -2.14
CA THR A 401 -1.11 -6.37 -2.22
C THR A 401 0.15 -5.50 -2.14
N PRO A 402 0.78 -5.16 -3.29
CA PRO A 402 1.79 -4.10 -3.32
C PRO A 402 1.15 -2.73 -3.07
N SER A 403 1.99 -1.68 -2.98
CA SER A 403 1.47 -0.30 -2.86
C SER A 403 0.56 0.05 -4.06
N PRO A 404 -0.62 0.64 -3.83
CA PRO A 404 -1.09 1.30 -2.60
C PRO A 404 -1.99 0.44 -1.68
N GLY A 405 -1.80 -0.86 -1.62
CA GLY A 405 -2.70 -1.79 -0.92
C GLY A 405 -3.09 -1.42 0.51
N ALA A 406 -2.27 -0.66 1.24
CA ALA A 406 -2.66 -0.15 2.54
C ALA A 406 -3.74 0.94 2.44
N SER A 407 -3.70 1.80 1.42
CA SER A 407 -4.70 2.84 1.20
C SER A 407 -6.05 2.29 0.73
N THR A 408 -6.03 1.14 0.06
CA THR A 408 -7.21 0.46 -0.49
C THR A 408 -7.68 -0.72 0.38
N CYS A 409 -7.14 -0.87 1.59
CA CYS A 409 -7.35 -2.08 2.41
C CYS A 409 -8.83 -2.37 2.70
N LEU A 410 -9.64 -1.35 3.03
CA LEU A 410 -11.06 -1.51 3.28
C LEU A 410 -11.85 -1.86 2.01
N LYS A 411 -11.49 -1.28 0.85
CA LYS A 411 -12.09 -1.64 -0.43
C LYS A 411 -11.77 -3.08 -0.82
N ASN A 412 -10.53 -3.51 -0.56
CA ASN A 412 -10.13 -4.89 -0.80
C ASN A 412 -10.85 -5.85 0.16
N ALA A 413 -10.98 -5.48 1.44
CA ALA A 413 -11.74 -6.24 2.42
C ALA A 413 -13.22 -6.40 2.01
N MET A 414 -13.86 -5.34 1.54
CA MET A 414 -15.22 -5.36 1.02
C MET A 414 -15.35 -6.36 -0.17
N ARG A 415 -14.42 -6.28 -1.14
CA ARG A 415 -14.39 -7.19 -2.30
C ARG A 415 -14.14 -8.66 -1.89
N ASP A 416 -13.26 -8.86 -0.90
CA ASP A 416 -12.98 -10.20 -0.38
C ASP A 416 -14.18 -10.76 0.35
N THR A 417 -14.89 -9.94 1.14
CA THR A 417 -16.11 -10.34 1.84
C THR A 417 -17.18 -10.83 0.86
N HIS A 418 -17.45 -10.11 -0.24
CA HIS A 418 -18.37 -10.58 -1.26
C HIS A 418 -17.94 -11.93 -1.86
N THR A 419 -16.65 -12.10 -2.18
CA THR A 419 -16.13 -13.36 -2.72
C THR A 419 -16.28 -14.51 -1.72
N LEU A 420 -15.99 -14.25 -0.43
CA LEU A 420 -16.12 -15.26 0.65
C LEU A 420 -17.56 -15.73 0.84
N LEU A 421 -18.52 -14.81 0.81
CA LEU A 421 -19.94 -15.16 1.03
C LEU A 421 -20.51 -15.97 -0.13
N ASP A 422 -19.95 -15.83 -1.34
CA ASP A 422 -20.31 -16.68 -2.48
C ASP A 422 -19.78 -18.13 -2.32
N ASP A 423 -18.65 -18.30 -1.61
CA ASP A 423 -17.95 -19.58 -1.44
C ASP A 423 -18.38 -20.32 -0.16
N LEU A 424 -18.80 -19.60 0.90
CA LEU A 424 -19.22 -20.20 2.17
C LEU A 424 -20.58 -20.90 2.06
N ASP A 425 -20.65 -22.15 2.50
CA ASP A 425 -21.89 -22.93 2.64
C ASP A 425 -22.75 -22.36 3.79
N GLY A 426 -23.42 -21.24 3.56
CA GLY A 426 -24.31 -20.62 4.53
C GLY A 426 -25.12 -19.49 3.91
N ASP A 427 -26.24 -19.13 4.54
CA ASP A 427 -27.01 -17.95 4.15
C ASP A 427 -26.43 -16.68 4.85
N TYR A 428 -25.10 -16.47 4.77
CA TYR A 428 -24.45 -15.30 5.36
C TYR A 428 -24.74 -14.04 4.56
N GLU A 429 -24.93 -12.93 5.26
CA GLU A 429 -25.23 -11.63 4.67
C GLU A 429 -24.11 -10.61 5.00
N PHE A 430 -23.85 -9.71 4.06
CA PHE A 430 -22.99 -8.56 4.27
C PHE A 430 -23.82 -7.27 4.28
N ASP A 431 -23.85 -6.58 5.40
CA ASP A 431 -24.45 -5.25 5.51
C ASP A 431 -23.48 -4.17 4.95
N GLU A 432 -23.41 -4.13 3.59
CA GLU A 432 -22.55 -3.17 2.89
C GLU A 432 -22.97 -1.72 3.17
N ASP A 433 -24.26 -1.45 3.39
CA ASP A 433 -24.77 -0.12 3.69
C ASP A 433 -24.23 0.37 5.05
N ALA A 434 -24.29 -0.48 6.08
CA ALA A 434 -23.70 -0.18 7.39
C ALA A 434 -22.17 -0.02 7.31
N PHE A 435 -21.48 -0.86 6.53
CA PHE A 435 -20.03 -0.73 6.28
C PHE A 435 -19.68 0.62 5.64
N ARG A 436 -20.44 1.04 4.60
CA ARG A 436 -20.22 2.32 3.93
C ARG A 436 -20.55 3.51 4.83
N GLU A 437 -21.59 3.41 5.66
CA GLU A 437 -21.93 4.45 6.63
C GLU A 437 -20.81 4.59 7.68
N ALA A 438 -20.28 3.48 8.23
CA ALA A 438 -19.21 3.47 9.23
C ALA A 438 -17.84 3.91 8.68
N THR A 439 -17.67 3.96 7.37
CA THR A 439 -16.42 4.30 6.70
C THR A 439 -16.57 5.60 5.89
N ILE A 440 -16.91 5.51 4.61
CA ILE A 440 -17.00 6.68 3.72
C ILE A 440 -18.05 7.71 4.17
N GLY A 441 -19.07 7.30 4.95
CA GLY A 441 -20.05 8.19 5.55
C GLY A 441 -19.46 9.26 6.46
N HIS A 442 -18.26 9.01 7.01
CA HIS A 442 -17.51 9.96 7.86
C HIS A 442 -16.41 10.72 7.10
N PHE A 443 -16.22 10.44 5.80
CA PHE A 443 -15.24 11.18 5.01
C PHE A 443 -15.70 12.62 4.79
N PRO A 444 -14.87 13.64 5.10
CA PRO A 444 -15.24 15.04 4.93
C PRO A 444 -15.38 15.37 3.43
N ARG A 445 -16.61 15.32 2.92
CA ARG A 445 -16.88 15.80 1.57
C ARG A 445 -16.71 17.32 1.55
N ALA A 446 -16.09 17.86 0.49
CA ALA A 446 -16.17 19.30 0.26
C ALA A 446 -17.64 19.66 0.13
N ASP A 447 -18.09 20.75 0.81
CA ASP A 447 -19.44 21.27 0.67
C ASP A 447 -19.73 21.53 -0.82
N ILE A 448 -20.24 20.51 -1.49
CA ILE A 448 -20.94 20.67 -2.75
C ILE A 448 -22.34 21.09 -2.31
N ASP A 449 -22.75 22.30 -2.67
CA ASP A 449 -24.08 22.81 -2.43
C ASP A 449 -25.12 21.71 -2.73
N ASP A 450 -25.97 21.44 -1.74
CA ASP A 450 -26.87 20.29 -1.59
C ASP A 450 -28.09 20.35 -2.57
N ASP A 451 -27.89 20.80 -3.79
CA ASP A 451 -29.01 21.04 -4.72
C ASP A 451 -29.07 20.14 -5.98
N THR A 452 -28.16 19.16 -6.13
CA THR A 452 -28.31 18.19 -7.25
C THR A 452 -27.61 16.85 -6.99
N ILE A 453 -28.26 15.93 -6.30
CA ILE A 453 -28.02 14.50 -6.52
C ILE A 453 -29.37 13.78 -6.52
N GLU A 454 -30.04 13.74 -7.67
CA GLU A 454 -30.95 12.64 -7.97
C GLU A 454 -30.08 11.39 -8.19
N ILE A 455 -30.23 10.42 -7.31
CA ILE A 455 -29.63 9.09 -7.46
C ILE A 455 -30.40 8.41 -8.60
N ASP A 456 -29.84 8.43 -9.80
CA ASP A 456 -30.29 7.54 -10.85
C ASP A 456 -29.97 6.09 -10.43
N ALA A 457 -31.03 5.37 -10.05
CA ALA A 457 -30.99 3.94 -9.88
C ALA A 457 -30.51 3.29 -11.19
N ILE A 458 -29.32 2.71 -11.20
CA ILE A 458 -28.83 1.91 -12.33
C ILE A 458 -29.67 0.64 -12.37
N ASP A 459 -30.58 0.66 -13.32
CA ASP A 459 -31.48 -0.42 -13.70
C ASP A 459 -30.69 -1.64 -14.16
N SER A 460 -30.87 -2.77 -13.47
CA SER A 460 -30.35 -4.06 -13.86
C SER A 460 -31.11 -4.55 -15.11
N ALA A 461 -30.55 -4.36 -16.29
CA ALA A 461 -31.04 -4.97 -17.51
C ALA A 461 -29.92 -5.15 -18.54
N ALA A 462 -29.38 -6.36 -18.61
CA ALA A 462 -29.01 -7.00 -19.87
C ALA A 462 -28.48 -8.42 -19.63
N ALA A 463 -29.37 -9.36 -19.36
CA ALA A 463 -29.20 -10.71 -19.87
C ALA A 463 -30.06 -10.80 -21.12
N ASP A 464 -29.45 -11.29 -22.21
CA ASP A 464 -29.98 -11.79 -23.50
C ASP A 464 -29.48 -11.01 -24.71
N ASP A 465 -28.34 -11.46 -25.29
CA ASP A 465 -28.19 -12.04 -26.64
C ASP A 465 -26.73 -12.46 -26.91
#